data_56743010f722ed29391903e0ec54ef78
#
_entry.id   56743010f722ed29391903e0ec54ef78
#
_cell.length_a   1.000
_cell.length_b   1.000
_cell.length_c   1.000
_cell.angle_alpha   90.00
_cell.angle_beta   90.00
_cell.angle_gamma   90.00
#
_symmetry.space_group_name_H-M   'P 1'
#
loop_
_entity.id
_entity.type
_entity.pdbx_description
1 polymer ?
#
loop_
_entity_poly.entity_id
_entity_poly.type
_entity_poly.pdbx_seq_one_letter_code
_entity_poly.pdbx_strand_id
1 'polypeptide(L)'
;MSAIEVDLRLRSPHWSRVKTSADTVIDSNGLWVRADHDCSGPTDPEVLASHPGRLAAIRIDGDEVVLAQDRLRSWPLFWSLEDGLSGAQRLVVSDDATLMREAVSAPRLDARARREFLDAGFVTGSDTLLAGIHQTEQGTVVRIDRATGRARTINHSVARFCEETDTVVDPEDFSGLLCEALDAVLGRVLVEIDRRPGAPRLVVPLSGGLDSRLLVAWLTLHDALDRTVAFTYGRPGAREVEISRKVAQAVGLEWHAVDYDPAALREAWQTQEAADFLKDGYTLGALPHIQDWWALRTLLARGTVHPGDIVLPGHTIVGNMHDEQLLDGPPATRSQVARAIITHHQELQGEQDQAWADPYRAGKVKHFLALRPFTGSPRDVQSILESYNVRERQTKYINNSVRAYEHLGLEWALPMLDVEFWNAWHRGAVELTATRDFYAVFIGRLWAQATARASGQGQTAQADLAYFTPTKVNETTRSRLKAALSRLHLLHLAERTASSWATLHSPMSFDAFITDASRPAAAVQLMMGRTLLGFWARAFITDTWCRRCRLFTDLPVVDVPPTVADSSGQKA
;
A
#
# COMPACT_ATOMS: atom_id res chain seq x y z
N MET A 1 -9.67 32.84 25.12
CA MET A 1 -10.47 31.72 24.58
C MET A 1 -9.99 30.47 25.28
N SER A 2 -10.88 29.60 25.74
CA SER A 2 -10.46 28.31 26.31
C SER A 2 -9.85 27.45 25.22
N ALA A 3 -8.78 26.71 25.52
CA ALA A 3 -8.18 25.78 24.59
C ALA A 3 -9.21 24.75 24.10
N ILE A 4 -9.09 24.34 22.84
CA ILE A 4 -9.93 23.28 22.25
C ILE A 4 -9.77 21.99 23.05
N GLU A 5 -10.88 21.39 23.43
CA GLU A 5 -10.91 20.12 24.13
C GLU A 5 -10.48 18.98 23.18
N VAL A 6 -9.69 18.05 23.67
CA VAL A 6 -9.21 16.90 22.87
C VAL A 6 -9.91 15.63 23.34
N ASP A 7 -10.66 14.99 22.42
CA ASP A 7 -11.28 13.68 22.59
C ASP A 7 -10.42 12.63 21.88
N LEU A 8 -9.55 11.94 22.65
CA LEU A 8 -8.64 10.91 22.13
C LEU A 8 -9.27 9.52 22.26
N ARG A 9 -9.45 8.84 21.14
CA ARG A 9 -10.06 7.49 21.05
C ARG A 9 -9.13 6.51 20.36
N LEU A 10 -8.44 5.69 21.14
CA LEU A 10 -7.49 4.69 20.65
C LEU A 10 -8.05 3.29 20.86
N ARG A 11 -8.13 2.52 19.78
CA ARG A 11 -8.63 1.13 19.78
C ARG A 11 -7.51 0.13 20.02
N SER A 12 -6.33 0.36 19.43
CA SER A 12 -5.22 -0.57 19.53
C SER A 12 -4.68 -0.65 20.97
N PRO A 13 -4.52 -1.86 21.52
CA PRO A 13 -3.90 -2.03 22.85
C PRO A 13 -2.39 -1.75 22.87
N HIS A 14 -1.79 -1.57 21.68
CA HIS A 14 -0.33 -1.37 21.55
C HIS A 14 0.12 0.07 21.71
N TRP A 15 -0.78 0.99 22.09
CA TRP A 15 -0.40 2.35 22.44
C TRP A 15 0.18 2.40 23.85
N SER A 16 1.38 2.94 23.98
CA SER A 16 2.03 3.22 25.26
C SER A 16 1.96 4.71 25.55
N ARG A 17 1.50 5.07 26.75
CA ARG A 17 1.61 6.45 27.24
C ARG A 17 2.99 6.64 27.85
N VAL A 18 3.80 7.51 27.25
CA VAL A 18 5.12 7.85 27.76
C VAL A 18 4.96 8.82 28.93
N LYS A 19 5.51 8.47 30.10
CA LYS A 19 5.57 9.37 31.26
C LYS A 19 6.52 10.51 30.97
N THR A 20 6.00 11.73 30.90
CA THR A 20 6.84 12.93 30.88
C THR A 20 7.18 13.32 32.31
N SER A 21 8.39 13.85 32.54
CA SER A 21 8.90 14.22 33.85
C SER A 21 8.10 15.33 34.58
N ALA A 22 7.05 15.83 34.02
CA ALA A 22 6.14 16.86 34.54
C ALA A 22 4.76 16.28 34.91
N ASP A 23 4.70 15.10 35.51
CA ASP A 23 3.46 14.51 36.02
C ASP A 23 2.95 15.25 37.26
N THR A 24 2.31 16.38 37.05
CA THR A 24 1.33 16.89 37.98
C THR A 24 -0.06 16.53 37.46
N VAL A 25 -0.77 15.78 38.28
CA VAL A 25 -2.11 15.22 38.07
C VAL A 25 -3.13 16.26 37.53
N ILE A 26 -3.95 15.86 36.57
CA ILE A 26 -5.15 16.53 36.02
C ILE A 26 -4.87 17.42 34.81
N ASP A 27 -4.08 16.96 33.84
CA ASP A 27 -4.20 17.54 32.50
C ASP A 27 -4.17 16.45 31.44
N SER A 28 -4.99 16.63 30.41
CA SER A 28 -5.08 15.77 29.24
C SER A 28 -3.79 15.75 28.38
N ASN A 29 -2.71 16.33 28.90
CA ASN A 29 -1.41 16.39 28.25
C ASN A 29 -0.70 15.04 28.34
N GLY A 30 -0.06 14.63 27.25
CA GLY A 30 0.68 13.37 27.21
C GLY A 30 1.27 13.07 25.84
N LEU A 31 2.11 12.06 25.84
CA LEU A 31 2.66 11.48 24.62
C LEU A 31 2.22 10.01 24.55
N TRP A 32 1.51 9.64 23.48
CA TRP A 32 1.14 8.27 23.14
C TRP A 32 1.96 7.82 21.97
N VAL A 33 2.52 6.63 22.08
CA VAL A 33 3.40 6.04 21.06
C VAL A 33 2.96 4.64 20.74
N ARG A 34 2.93 4.31 19.47
CA ARG A 34 2.85 2.95 18.93
C ARG A 34 4.06 2.76 18.00
N ALA A 35 4.94 1.83 18.34
CA ALA A 35 6.18 1.58 17.60
C ALA A 35 6.56 0.11 17.66
N ASP A 36 7.43 -0.34 16.74
CA ASP A 36 8.00 -1.69 16.74
C ASP A 36 8.93 -1.96 17.89
N HIS A 37 9.62 -0.92 18.33
CA HIS A 37 10.65 -0.99 19.35
C HIS A 37 10.34 0.01 20.45
N ASP A 38 10.91 -0.24 21.62
CA ASP A 38 10.86 0.72 22.71
C ASP A 38 11.57 2.02 22.28
N CYS A 39 10.79 3.05 22.03
CA CYS A 39 11.28 4.34 21.58
C CYS A 39 10.57 5.48 22.32
N SER A 40 11.24 6.62 22.39
CA SER A 40 10.72 7.82 23.04
C SER A 40 9.56 8.48 22.28
N GLY A 41 9.17 7.94 21.10
CA GLY A 41 8.11 8.48 20.27
C GLY A 41 8.41 9.88 19.75
N PRO A 42 9.40 10.05 18.87
CA PRO A 42 9.72 11.37 18.34
C PRO A 42 8.52 11.97 17.62
N THR A 43 8.31 13.26 17.85
CA THR A 43 7.33 14.07 17.12
C THR A 43 8.01 15.17 16.32
N ASP A 44 9.32 15.21 16.35
CA ASP A 44 10.15 16.12 15.58
C ASP A 44 10.37 15.57 14.18
N PRO A 45 10.07 16.36 13.11
CA PRO A 45 10.22 15.90 11.71
C PRO A 45 11.64 15.48 11.35
N GLU A 46 12.69 16.13 11.89
CA GLU A 46 14.08 15.80 11.58
C GLU A 46 14.47 14.45 12.16
N VAL A 47 14.01 14.15 13.37
CA VAL A 47 14.23 12.84 14.01
C VAL A 47 13.45 11.74 13.30
N LEU A 48 12.20 12.02 12.89
CA LEU A 48 11.36 11.06 12.17
C LEU A 48 11.91 10.72 10.78
N ALA A 49 12.57 11.66 10.10
CA ALA A 49 13.14 11.44 8.77
C ALA A 49 14.16 10.28 8.73
N SER A 50 14.89 10.08 9.81
CA SER A 50 15.90 9.02 9.97
C SER A 50 15.44 7.85 10.84
N HIS A 51 14.22 7.90 11.38
CA HIS A 51 13.72 6.83 12.26
C HIS A 51 13.53 5.52 11.49
N PRO A 52 14.20 4.44 11.88
CA PRO A 52 13.98 3.13 11.31
C PRO A 52 12.70 2.50 11.88
N GLY A 53 12.04 1.64 11.09
CA GLY A 53 10.87 0.90 11.55
C GLY A 53 9.56 1.70 11.54
N ARG A 54 8.56 1.13 12.17
CA ARG A 54 7.18 1.63 12.21
C ARG A 54 6.95 2.50 13.42
N LEU A 55 6.24 3.63 13.23
CA LEU A 55 5.91 4.54 14.30
C LEU A 55 4.66 5.37 14.01
N ALA A 56 3.79 5.49 14.99
CA ALA A 56 2.82 6.57 15.10
C ALA A 56 2.91 7.19 16.50
N ALA A 57 2.84 8.53 16.57
CA ALA A 57 2.86 9.21 17.86
C ALA A 57 1.82 10.33 17.91
N ILE A 58 1.24 10.53 19.08
CA ILE A 58 0.29 11.58 19.40
C ILE A 58 0.81 12.33 20.61
N ARG A 59 1.11 13.62 20.45
CA ARG A 59 1.46 14.48 21.57
C ARG A 59 0.36 15.51 21.77
N ILE A 60 -0.13 15.60 22.99
CA ILE A 60 -1.08 16.62 23.42
C ILE A 60 -0.39 17.45 24.48
N ASP A 61 -0.30 18.75 24.27
CA ASP A 61 0.16 19.71 25.28
C ASP A 61 -0.80 20.90 25.38
N GLY A 62 -0.46 21.91 26.22
CA GLY A 62 -1.34 23.06 26.46
C GLY A 62 -1.73 23.81 25.21
N ASP A 63 -0.84 23.93 24.25
CA ASP A 63 -0.95 24.82 23.12
C ASP A 63 -1.24 24.11 21.79
N GLU A 64 -0.78 22.86 21.63
CA GLU A 64 -0.92 22.12 20.37
C GLU A 64 -1.20 20.62 20.56
N VAL A 65 -1.76 20.02 19.50
CA VAL A 65 -1.80 18.57 19.29
C VAL A 65 -0.94 18.23 18.09
N VAL A 66 -0.02 17.27 18.28
CA VAL A 66 0.89 16.80 17.22
C VAL A 66 0.59 15.35 16.89
N LEU A 67 0.34 15.07 15.62
CA LEU A 67 0.15 13.73 15.09
C LEU A 67 1.32 13.40 14.18
N ALA A 68 2.15 12.45 14.56
CA ALA A 68 3.34 12.06 13.83
C ALA A 68 3.15 10.69 13.17
N GLN A 69 3.56 10.59 11.92
CA GLN A 69 3.38 9.41 11.10
C GLN A 69 4.70 9.02 10.43
N ASP A 70 5.05 7.73 10.50
CA ASP A 70 6.22 7.19 9.81
C ASP A 70 6.09 7.26 8.27
N ARG A 71 7.19 6.90 7.59
CA ARG A 71 7.28 6.89 6.12
C ARG A 71 6.36 5.89 5.42
N LEU A 72 5.82 4.90 6.14
CA LEU A 72 4.95 3.86 5.57
C LEU A 72 3.48 4.11 5.90
N ARG A 73 3.19 5.10 6.76
CA ARG A 73 1.84 5.28 7.32
C ARG A 73 1.36 3.98 7.97
N SER A 74 2.21 3.37 8.76
CA SER A 74 1.99 2.04 9.33
C SER A 74 0.70 1.95 10.14
N TRP A 75 0.41 2.95 10.95
CA TRP A 75 -0.81 3.05 11.75
C TRP A 75 -1.45 4.42 11.54
N PRO A 76 -2.38 4.55 10.56
CA PRO A 76 -2.99 5.83 10.22
C PRO A 76 -3.72 6.44 11.40
N LEU A 77 -3.60 7.76 11.53
CA LEU A 77 -4.34 8.55 12.49
C LEU A 77 -5.37 9.42 11.77
N PHE A 78 -6.50 9.60 12.43
CA PHE A 78 -7.61 10.41 11.94
C PHE A 78 -7.91 11.53 12.91
N TRP A 79 -8.37 12.66 12.39
CA TRP A 79 -8.77 13.77 13.23
C TRP A 79 -9.91 14.58 12.60
N SER A 80 -10.73 15.22 13.44
CA SER A 80 -11.80 16.11 13.03
C SER A 80 -11.96 17.21 14.07
N LEU A 81 -12.27 18.41 13.61
CA LEU A 81 -12.63 19.53 14.47
C LEU A 81 -14.15 19.68 14.45
N GLU A 82 -14.78 19.42 15.60
CA GLU A 82 -16.22 19.40 15.75
C GLU A 82 -16.70 20.60 16.56
N ASP A 83 -17.86 21.14 16.20
CA ASP A 83 -18.56 22.10 17.05
C ASP A 83 -19.26 21.36 18.18
N GLY A 84 -18.83 21.61 19.41
CA GLY A 84 -19.42 21.00 20.61
C GLY A 84 -20.80 21.56 20.95
N LEU A 85 -21.58 20.83 21.76
CA LEU A 85 -22.94 21.20 22.19
C LEU A 85 -23.00 22.53 22.96
N SER A 86 -21.88 22.95 23.55
CA SER A 86 -21.74 24.21 24.31
C SER A 86 -21.25 25.38 23.44
N GLY A 87 -21.06 25.20 22.14
CA GLY A 87 -20.40 26.16 21.26
C GLY A 87 -18.86 26.21 21.39
N ALA A 88 -18.28 25.37 22.26
CA ALA A 88 -16.84 25.14 22.32
C ALA A 88 -16.44 24.12 21.26
N GLN A 89 -15.32 24.33 20.58
CA GLN A 89 -14.79 23.37 19.62
C GLN A 89 -14.15 22.18 20.34
N ARG A 90 -14.29 20.99 19.73
CA ARG A 90 -13.70 19.74 20.19
C ARG A 90 -12.87 19.13 19.06
N LEU A 91 -11.62 18.77 19.34
CA LEU A 91 -10.77 18.03 18.43
C LEU A 91 -10.86 16.53 18.77
N VAL A 92 -11.42 15.76 17.85
CA VAL A 92 -11.45 14.30 17.94
C VAL A 92 -10.22 13.73 17.24
N VAL A 93 -9.51 12.81 17.90
CA VAL A 93 -8.36 12.08 17.34
C VAL A 93 -8.55 10.60 17.58
N SER A 94 -8.32 9.77 16.54
CA SER A 94 -8.46 8.31 16.65
C SER A 94 -7.46 7.57 15.74
N ASP A 95 -7.14 6.33 16.10
CA ASP A 95 -6.42 5.35 15.27
C ASP A 95 -7.38 4.37 14.56
N ASP A 96 -8.69 4.54 14.74
CA ASP A 96 -9.71 3.62 14.25
C ASP A 96 -10.85 4.35 13.52
N ALA A 97 -11.20 3.85 12.33
CA ALA A 97 -12.21 4.45 11.47
C ALA A 97 -13.64 4.39 12.09
N THR A 98 -13.95 3.31 12.79
CA THR A 98 -15.26 3.12 13.42
C THR A 98 -15.41 4.04 14.62
N LEU A 99 -14.41 4.08 15.50
CA LEU A 99 -14.40 5.00 16.65
C LEU A 99 -14.44 6.46 16.22
N MET A 100 -13.72 6.80 15.13
CA MET A 100 -13.76 8.15 14.58
C MET A 100 -15.14 8.52 14.07
N ARG A 101 -15.79 7.62 13.30
CA ARG A 101 -17.16 7.82 12.82
C ARG A 101 -18.16 7.99 13.96
N GLU A 102 -18.04 7.19 15.02
CA GLU A 102 -18.92 7.24 16.19
C GLU A 102 -18.74 8.51 17.04
N ALA A 103 -17.52 9.08 17.00
CA ALA A 103 -17.19 10.29 17.73
C ALA A 103 -17.73 11.57 17.07
N VAL A 104 -17.87 11.56 15.74
CA VAL A 104 -18.36 12.72 14.97
C VAL A 104 -19.87 12.84 15.09
N SER A 105 -20.36 14.04 15.38
CA SER A 105 -21.77 14.29 15.72
C SER A 105 -22.76 14.00 14.57
N ALA A 106 -22.34 14.16 13.33
CA ALA A 106 -23.16 13.96 12.14
C ALA A 106 -22.30 13.49 10.95
N PRO A 107 -21.89 12.20 10.94
CA PRO A 107 -21.04 11.70 9.87
C PRO A 107 -21.76 11.74 8.52
N ARG A 108 -21.10 12.25 7.48
CA ARG A 108 -21.64 12.44 6.13
C ARG A 108 -20.63 11.98 5.11
N LEU A 109 -21.06 11.34 4.04
CA LEU A 109 -20.21 10.99 2.91
C LEU A 109 -19.90 12.22 2.06
N ASP A 110 -18.64 12.47 1.76
CA ASP A 110 -18.23 13.45 0.79
C ASP A 110 -18.42 12.90 -0.64
N ALA A 111 -19.25 13.56 -1.45
CA ALA A 111 -19.58 13.13 -2.81
C ALA A 111 -18.36 13.08 -3.73
N ARG A 112 -17.39 14.00 -3.54
CA ARG A 112 -16.18 14.09 -4.35
C ARG A 112 -15.18 13.02 -3.95
N ALA A 113 -14.92 12.86 -2.66
CA ALA A 113 -14.07 11.79 -2.15
C ALA A 113 -14.63 10.41 -2.50
N ARG A 114 -15.96 10.24 -2.44
CA ARG A 114 -16.64 9.01 -2.86
C ARG A 114 -16.40 8.69 -4.35
N ARG A 115 -16.45 9.71 -5.21
CA ARG A 115 -16.16 9.52 -6.65
C ARG A 115 -14.70 9.15 -6.87
N GLU A 116 -13.77 9.86 -6.24
CA GLU A 116 -12.35 9.55 -6.29
C GLU A 116 -12.06 8.12 -5.81
N PHE A 117 -12.65 7.72 -4.68
CA PHE A 117 -12.52 6.36 -4.15
C PHE A 117 -13.01 5.28 -5.12
N LEU A 118 -14.11 5.51 -5.82
CA LEU A 118 -14.61 4.56 -6.82
C LEU A 118 -13.61 4.36 -7.96
N ASP A 119 -12.91 5.41 -8.36
CA ASP A 119 -12.00 5.40 -9.50
C ASP A 119 -10.57 5.01 -9.13
N ALA A 120 -10.14 5.26 -7.88
CA ALA A 120 -8.78 4.99 -7.44
C ALA A 120 -8.66 3.83 -6.41
N GLY A 121 -9.73 3.53 -5.67
CA GLY A 121 -9.69 2.66 -4.50
C GLY A 121 -9.17 3.35 -3.24
N PHE A 122 -8.84 4.64 -3.32
CA PHE A 122 -8.41 5.46 -2.20
C PHE A 122 -8.75 6.94 -2.41
N VAL A 123 -8.66 7.73 -1.35
CA VAL A 123 -8.84 9.19 -1.37
C VAL A 123 -7.46 9.85 -1.23
N THR A 124 -7.11 10.73 -2.19
CA THR A 124 -5.83 11.43 -2.25
C THR A 124 -5.72 12.51 -1.16
N GLY A 125 -4.51 12.64 -0.59
CA GLY A 125 -4.20 13.66 0.42
C GLY A 125 -4.81 13.35 1.79
N SER A 126 -5.04 14.38 2.58
CA SER A 126 -5.58 14.28 3.94
C SER A 126 -7.09 14.09 4.02
N ASP A 127 -7.83 14.20 2.92
CA ASP A 127 -9.27 13.98 2.91
C ASP A 127 -9.61 12.50 3.15
N THR A 128 -10.82 12.25 3.64
CA THR A 128 -11.39 10.91 3.77
C THR A 128 -12.73 10.80 3.06
N LEU A 129 -13.34 9.61 3.09
CA LEU A 129 -14.71 9.41 2.60
C LEU A 129 -15.75 10.17 3.43
N LEU A 130 -15.41 10.52 4.68
CA LEU A 130 -16.33 11.24 5.57
C LEU A 130 -15.96 12.73 5.62
N ALA A 131 -16.92 13.57 5.30
CA ALA A 131 -16.75 15.02 5.25
C ALA A 131 -16.30 15.60 6.61
N GLY A 132 -15.26 16.41 6.60
CA GLY A 132 -14.68 17.04 7.80
C GLY A 132 -13.79 16.14 8.64
N ILE A 133 -13.60 14.87 8.23
CA ILE A 133 -12.63 13.98 8.86
C ILE A 133 -11.38 13.91 7.98
N HIS A 134 -10.24 14.11 8.61
CA HIS A 134 -8.93 14.10 7.96
C HIS A 134 -8.12 12.88 8.39
N GLN A 135 -7.20 12.46 7.52
CA GLN A 135 -6.22 11.38 7.78
C GLN A 135 -4.81 11.93 7.76
N THR A 136 -3.91 11.35 8.56
CA THR A 136 -2.48 11.60 8.41
C THR A 136 -1.96 10.94 7.13
N GLU A 137 -1.01 11.60 6.48
CA GLU A 137 -0.38 11.12 5.27
C GLU A 137 0.98 10.49 5.58
N GLN A 138 1.53 9.77 4.62
CA GLN A 138 2.84 9.16 4.68
C GLN A 138 3.93 10.20 4.99
N GLY A 139 4.78 9.91 5.97
CA GLY A 139 5.94 10.72 6.28
C GLY A 139 5.61 12.16 6.70
N THR A 140 4.53 12.35 7.46
CA THR A 140 4.06 13.68 7.87
C THR A 140 3.96 13.85 9.38
N VAL A 141 4.11 15.10 9.81
CA VAL A 141 3.72 15.57 11.14
C VAL A 141 2.62 16.61 10.96
N VAL A 142 1.46 16.38 11.55
CA VAL A 142 0.35 17.34 11.61
C VAL A 142 0.38 18.02 12.96
N ARG A 143 0.47 19.36 12.98
CA ARG A 143 0.40 20.19 14.18
C ARG A 143 -0.91 20.97 14.17
N ILE A 144 -1.69 20.86 15.23
CA ILE A 144 -2.99 21.49 15.37
C ILE A 144 -2.92 22.44 16.58
N ASP A 145 -3.05 23.71 16.31
CA ASP A 145 -3.09 24.76 17.34
C ASP A 145 -4.40 24.72 18.12
N ARG A 146 -4.33 24.58 19.43
CA ARG A 146 -5.51 24.40 20.29
C ARG A 146 -6.29 25.69 20.58
N ALA A 147 -5.72 26.84 20.27
CA ALA A 147 -6.43 28.11 20.42
C ALA A 147 -7.28 28.44 19.19
N THR A 148 -6.86 28.00 18.00
CA THR A 148 -7.47 28.40 16.73
C THR A 148 -8.04 27.24 15.90
N GLY A 149 -7.70 26.00 16.21
CA GLY A 149 -8.03 24.81 15.40
C GLY A 149 -7.25 24.72 14.08
N ARG A 150 -6.31 25.62 13.81
CA ARG A 150 -5.53 25.59 12.58
C ARG A 150 -4.58 24.41 12.56
N ALA A 151 -4.65 23.60 11.50
CA ALA A 151 -3.74 22.50 11.25
C ALA A 151 -2.65 22.90 10.26
N ARG A 152 -1.41 22.47 10.54
CA ARG A 152 -0.26 22.58 9.65
C ARG A 152 0.39 21.23 9.47
N THR A 153 0.62 20.82 8.20
CA THR A 153 1.31 19.56 7.88
C THR A 153 2.75 19.85 7.46
N ILE A 154 3.69 19.07 8.01
CA ILE A 154 5.11 19.10 7.70
C ILE A 154 5.48 17.73 7.12
N ASN A 155 6.05 17.69 5.91
CA ASN A 155 6.57 16.47 5.33
C ASN A 155 8.01 16.26 5.78
N HIS A 156 8.33 15.13 6.38
CA HIS A 156 9.68 14.75 6.78
C HIS A 156 10.28 13.63 5.92
N SER A 157 9.44 12.93 5.16
CA SER A 157 9.89 11.85 4.27
C SER A 157 9.11 11.90 2.96
N VAL A 158 9.86 12.01 1.86
CA VAL A 158 9.32 12.03 0.51
C VAL A 158 10.09 11.00 -0.31
N ALA A 159 9.38 10.11 -1.01
CA ALA A 159 10.02 9.20 -1.97
C ALA A 159 10.58 10.03 -3.13
N ARG A 160 11.88 10.20 -3.16
CA ARG A 160 12.58 10.98 -4.18
C ARG A 160 13.97 10.38 -4.43
N PHE A 161 14.30 10.22 -5.69
CA PHE A 161 15.65 9.86 -6.08
C PHE A 161 16.64 10.98 -5.73
N CYS A 162 17.87 10.60 -5.39
CA CYS A 162 18.91 11.57 -5.08
C CYS A 162 19.32 12.40 -6.32
N GLU A 163 20.04 13.49 -6.09
CA GLU A 163 20.58 14.31 -7.17
C GLU A 163 21.58 13.50 -8.01
N GLU A 164 21.80 13.88 -9.27
CA GLU A 164 22.66 13.14 -10.20
C GLU A 164 24.10 12.97 -9.70
N THR A 165 24.60 13.94 -8.93
CA THR A 165 25.95 13.88 -8.33
C THR A 165 26.12 12.77 -7.29
N ASP A 166 25.04 12.31 -6.70
CA ASP A 166 25.04 11.31 -5.61
C ASP A 166 24.52 9.96 -6.08
N THR A 167 24.29 9.79 -7.40
CA THR A 167 23.77 8.54 -7.95
C THR A 167 24.84 7.48 -8.11
N VAL A 168 24.45 6.23 -7.90
CA VAL A 168 25.24 5.05 -8.21
C VAL A 168 24.91 4.62 -9.65
N VAL A 169 25.90 4.68 -10.53
CA VAL A 169 25.74 4.38 -11.97
C VAL A 169 26.25 2.98 -12.34
N ASP A 170 27.18 2.44 -11.57
CA ASP A 170 27.70 1.09 -11.80
C ASP A 170 26.71 0.02 -11.28
N PRO A 171 26.32 -0.95 -12.11
CA PRO A 171 25.36 -1.99 -11.71
C PRO A 171 25.86 -2.91 -10.59
N GLU A 172 27.17 -3.16 -10.49
CA GLU A 172 27.72 -4.02 -9.42
C GLU A 172 27.75 -3.27 -8.09
N ASP A 173 28.18 -2.00 -8.10
CA ASP A 173 28.14 -1.14 -6.91
C ASP A 173 26.70 -0.97 -6.41
N PHE A 174 25.75 -0.80 -7.33
CA PHE A 174 24.33 -0.69 -6.98
C PHE A 174 23.76 -2.01 -6.43
N SER A 175 24.18 -3.14 -6.99
CA SER A 175 23.82 -4.46 -6.44
C SER A 175 24.38 -4.66 -5.03
N GLY A 176 25.63 -4.26 -4.79
CA GLY A 176 26.26 -4.29 -3.46
C GLY A 176 25.47 -3.47 -2.45
N LEU A 177 25.14 -2.23 -2.80
CA LEU A 177 24.36 -1.34 -1.95
C LEU A 177 22.99 -1.92 -1.58
N LEU A 178 22.28 -2.55 -2.53
CA LEU A 178 20.99 -3.20 -2.26
C LEU A 178 21.14 -4.44 -1.37
N CYS A 179 22.22 -5.23 -1.54
CA CYS A 179 22.51 -6.36 -0.64
C CYS A 179 22.77 -5.88 0.79
N GLU A 180 23.63 -4.88 0.99
CA GLU A 180 23.91 -4.30 2.30
C GLU A 180 22.62 -3.80 2.99
N ALA A 181 21.73 -3.15 2.23
CA ALA A 181 20.44 -2.68 2.73
C ALA A 181 19.52 -3.85 3.13
N LEU A 182 19.44 -4.90 2.34
CA LEU A 182 18.68 -6.12 2.68
C LEU A 182 19.24 -6.80 3.93
N ASP A 183 20.56 -6.90 4.05
CA ASP A 183 21.23 -7.49 5.21
C ASP A 183 20.91 -6.70 6.48
N ALA A 184 20.94 -5.37 6.40
CA ALA A 184 20.60 -4.51 7.52
C ALA A 184 19.13 -4.70 7.95
N VAL A 185 18.20 -4.67 7.00
CA VAL A 185 16.76 -4.71 7.29
C VAL A 185 16.32 -6.10 7.74
N LEU A 186 16.60 -7.14 6.96
CA LEU A 186 16.17 -8.50 7.26
C LEU A 186 16.94 -9.09 8.44
N GLY A 187 18.22 -8.68 8.61
CA GLY A 187 19.01 -9.03 9.80
C GLY A 187 18.36 -8.51 11.08
N ARG A 188 17.82 -7.27 11.09
CA ARG A 188 17.05 -6.75 12.23
C ARG A 188 15.80 -7.58 12.50
N VAL A 189 15.07 -7.98 11.46
CA VAL A 189 13.88 -8.84 11.62
C VAL A 189 14.25 -10.17 12.27
N LEU A 190 15.34 -10.82 11.83
CA LEU A 190 15.80 -12.07 12.43
C LEU A 190 16.20 -11.91 13.89
N VAL A 191 16.96 -10.85 14.22
CA VAL A 191 17.34 -10.54 15.60
C VAL A 191 16.12 -10.29 16.49
N GLU A 192 15.09 -9.64 15.96
CA GLU A 192 13.85 -9.41 16.70
C GLU A 192 13.09 -10.72 16.97
N ILE A 193 13.00 -11.60 15.98
CA ILE A 193 12.41 -12.94 16.17
C ILE A 193 13.12 -13.72 17.28
N ASP A 194 14.43 -13.69 17.30
CA ASP A 194 15.24 -14.42 18.28
C ASP A 194 15.01 -13.91 19.72
N ARG A 195 14.55 -12.66 19.88
CA ARG A 195 14.23 -12.07 21.19
C ARG A 195 12.81 -12.37 21.67
N ARG A 196 11.92 -12.78 20.75
CA ARG A 196 10.51 -13.01 21.08
C ARG A 196 10.29 -14.39 21.71
N PRO A 197 9.48 -14.50 22.76
CA PRO A 197 9.08 -15.79 23.30
C PRO A 197 8.24 -16.56 22.27
N GLY A 198 8.39 -17.88 22.26
CA GLY A 198 7.61 -18.75 21.36
C GLY A 198 8.20 -18.96 19.97
N ALA A 199 9.36 -18.35 19.66
CA ALA A 199 10.06 -18.47 18.38
C ALA A 199 9.12 -18.35 17.16
N PRO A 200 8.53 -17.18 16.94
CA PRO A 200 7.59 -16.97 15.82
C PRO A 200 8.27 -17.25 14.49
N ARG A 201 7.49 -17.74 13.53
CA ARG A 201 7.98 -18.04 12.18
C ARG A 201 7.82 -16.83 11.25
N LEU A 202 8.62 -16.83 10.19
CA LEU A 202 8.43 -15.95 9.05
C LEU A 202 7.40 -16.57 8.10
N VAL A 203 6.46 -15.76 7.64
CA VAL A 203 5.38 -16.19 6.74
C VAL A 203 5.49 -15.40 5.44
N VAL A 204 5.84 -16.05 4.34
CA VAL A 204 6.06 -15.39 3.04
C VAL A 204 4.90 -15.67 2.09
N PRO A 205 4.08 -14.65 1.73
CA PRO A 205 3.16 -14.75 0.60
C PRO A 205 3.98 -14.87 -0.69
N LEU A 206 4.20 -16.09 -1.15
CA LEU A 206 5.04 -16.38 -2.30
C LEU A 206 4.24 -16.32 -3.58
N SER A 207 4.50 -15.32 -4.39
CA SER A 207 3.94 -15.19 -5.75
C SER A 207 4.94 -15.71 -6.79
N GLY A 208 4.49 -15.79 -8.04
CA GLY A 208 5.39 -16.03 -9.17
C GLY A 208 6.30 -14.84 -9.51
N GLY A 209 6.18 -13.72 -8.80
CA GLY A 209 6.87 -12.46 -9.07
C GLY A 209 8.31 -12.38 -8.56
N LEU A 210 8.92 -11.23 -8.79
CA LEU A 210 10.31 -10.93 -8.40
C LEU A 210 10.45 -10.69 -6.90
N ASP A 211 9.56 -9.88 -6.33
CA ASP A 211 9.72 -9.32 -5.00
C ASP A 211 9.72 -10.39 -3.88
N SER A 212 8.73 -11.30 -3.91
CA SER A 212 8.69 -12.42 -2.96
C SER A 212 9.84 -13.42 -3.16
N ARG A 213 10.33 -13.54 -4.40
CA ARG A 213 11.50 -14.38 -4.71
C ARG A 213 12.80 -13.80 -4.16
N LEU A 214 12.94 -12.47 -4.15
CA LEU A 214 14.06 -11.79 -3.50
C LEU A 214 14.13 -12.17 -2.01
N LEU A 215 12.99 -12.12 -1.32
CA LEU A 215 12.90 -12.50 0.09
C LEU A 215 13.31 -13.97 0.30
N VAL A 216 12.80 -14.88 -0.51
CA VAL A 216 13.16 -16.31 -0.42
C VAL A 216 14.64 -16.53 -0.72
N ALA A 217 15.21 -15.85 -1.73
CA ALA A 217 16.63 -15.95 -2.04
C ALA A 217 17.49 -15.49 -0.86
N TRP A 218 17.16 -14.35 -0.28
CA TRP A 218 17.88 -13.81 0.87
C TRP A 218 17.79 -14.77 2.09
N LEU A 219 16.59 -15.23 2.43
CA LEU A 219 16.37 -16.18 3.54
C LEU A 219 17.14 -17.50 3.34
N THR A 220 17.25 -17.98 2.09
CA THR A 220 18.05 -19.17 1.76
C THR A 220 19.54 -18.93 2.00
N LEU A 221 20.04 -17.78 1.58
CA LEU A 221 21.46 -17.43 1.71
C LEU A 221 21.87 -17.20 3.19
N HIS A 222 20.90 -16.89 4.06
CA HIS A 222 21.14 -16.63 5.47
C HIS A 222 20.63 -17.76 6.40
N ASP A 223 20.44 -18.98 5.87
CA ASP A 223 20.06 -20.18 6.64
C ASP A 223 18.79 -20.00 7.49
N ALA A 224 17.80 -19.21 6.99
CA ALA A 224 16.58 -18.89 7.71
C ALA A 224 15.34 -19.68 7.24
N LEU A 225 15.49 -20.68 6.35
CA LEU A 225 14.37 -21.42 5.77
C LEU A 225 13.65 -22.33 6.77
N ASP A 226 14.35 -22.89 7.73
CA ASP A 226 13.80 -23.77 8.78
C ASP A 226 12.80 -23.06 9.71
N ARG A 227 12.92 -21.72 9.82
CA ARG A 227 11.97 -20.86 10.53
C ARG A 227 10.99 -20.13 9.60
N THR A 228 10.92 -20.51 8.33
CA THR A 228 10.10 -19.83 7.33
C THR A 228 9.06 -20.79 6.75
N VAL A 229 7.85 -20.31 6.59
CA VAL A 229 6.80 -20.96 5.80
C VAL A 229 6.33 -20.04 4.69
N ALA A 230 6.20 -20.57 3.49
CA ALA A 230 5.61 -19.83 2.39
C ALA A 230 4.21 -20.35 2.05
N PHE A 231 3.39 -19.46 1.53
CA PHE A 231 2.09 -19.84 1.01
C PHE A 231 1.77 -19.13 -0.29
N THR A 232 0.92 -19.75 -1.08
CA THR A 232 0.35 -19.16 -2.29
C THR A 232 -1.14 -19.51 -2.32
N TYR A 233 -1.92 -18.65 -2.90
CA TYR A 233 -3.35 -18.87 -3.02
C TYR A 233 -3.82 -18.63 -4.45
N GLY A 234 -4.91 -19.26 -4.82
CA GLY A 234 -5.51 -19.12 -6.13
C GLY A 234 -6.42 -20.30 -6.49
N ARG A 235 -7.04 -20.24 -7.66
CA ARG A 235 -7.80 -21.37 -8.18
C ARG A 235 -6.87 -22.55 -8.45
N PRO A 236 -7.35 -23.78 -8.27
CA PRO A 236 -6.59 -24.97 -8.62
C PRO A 236 -6.08 -24.91 -10.06
N GLY A 237 -4.80 -25.23 -10.26
CA GLY A 237 -4.15 -25.16 -11.58
C GLY A 237 -3.77 -23.75 -12.06
N ALA A 238 -3.91 -22.73 -11.24
CA ALA A 238 -3.42 -21.40 -11.58
C ALA A 238 -1.90 -21.41 -11.77
N ARG A 239 -1.43 -20.77 -12.85
CA ARG A 239 -0.01 -20.71 -13.21
C ARG A 239 0.87 -20.16 -12.08
N GLU A 240 0.38 -19.19 -11.35
CA GLU A 240 1.10 -18.56 -10.25
C GLU A 240 1.37 -19.55 -9.11
N VAL A 241 0.39 -20.38 -8.76
CA VAL A 241 0.53 -21.46 -7.77
C VAL A 241 1.61 -22.46 -8.20
N GLU A 242 1.63 -22.85 -9.48
CA GLU A 242 2.64 -23.77 -10.02
C GLU A 242 4.05 -23.17 -10.02
N ILE A 243 4.19 -21.89 -10.35
CA ILE A 243 5.49 -21.19 -10.29
C ILE A 243 5.98 -21.13 -8.85
N SER A 244 5.14 -20.71 -7.91
CA SER A 244 5.48 -20.60 -6.49
C SER A 244 5.89 -21.94 -5.89
N ARG A 245 5.18 -23.02 -6.25
CA ARG A 245 5.54 -24.39 -5.85
C ARG A 245 6.95 -24.75 -6.30
N LYS A 246 7.29 -24.47 -7.57
CA LYS A 246 8.63 -24.74 -8.11
C LYS A 246 9.71 -23.90 -7.44
N VAL A 247 9.42 -22.64 -7.15
CA VAL A 247 10.33 -21.76 -6.41
C VAL A 247 10.63 -22.33 -5.02
N ALA A 248 9.60 -22.71 -4.26
CA ALA A 248 9.77 -23.30 -2.94
C ALA A 248 10.55 -24.62 -2.99
N GLN A 249 10.21 -25.50 -3.94
CA GLN A 249 10.90 -26.78 -4.13
C GLN A 249 12.39 -26.63 -4.48
N ALA A 250 12.74 -25.61 -5.25
CA ALA A 250 14.13 -25.40 -5.68
C ALA A 250 15.10 -25.11 -4.51
N VAL A 251 14.59 -24.59 -3.39
CA VAL A 251 15.38 -24.28 -2.20
C VAL A 251 14.99 -25.08 -0.97
N GLY A 252 14.02 -26.01 -1.08
CA GLY A 252 13.58 -26.82 0.05
C GLY A 252 12.72 -26.06 1.07
N LEU A 253 12.07 -24.98 0.67
CA LEU A 253 11.22 -24.16 1.55
C LEU A 253 9.88 -24.87 1.81
N GLU A 254 9.44 -24.91 3.07
CA GLU A 254 8.08 -25.33 3.45
C GLU A 254 7.06 -24.42 2.76
N TRP A 255 6.13 -25.01 2.00
CA TRP A 255 5.19 -24.28 1.17
C TRP A 255 3.81 -24.91 1.16
N HIS A 256 2.77 -24.07 1.23
CA HIS A 256 1.38 -24.47 1.24
C HIS A 256 0.56 -23.73 0.18
N ALA A 257 -0.28 -24.47 -0.55
CA ALA A 257 -1.30 -23.89 -1.41
C ALA A 257 -2.63 -23.74 -0.67
N VAL A 258 -3.30 -22.63 -0.91
CA VAL A 258 -4.69 -22.41 -0.46
C VAL A 258 -5.58 -22.20 -1.67
N ASP A 259 -6.53 -23.11 -1.85
CA ASP A 259 -7.47 -23.04 -2.96
C ASP A 259 -8.49 -21.93 -2.75
N TYR A 260 -8.62 -21.06 -3.75
CA TYR A 260 -9.64 -20.01 -3.79
C TYR A 260 -10.84 -20.50 -4.62
N ASP A 261 -11.67 -21.32 -3.97
CA ASP A 261 -12.94 -21.75 -4.54
C ASP A 261 -13.96 -20.60 -4.50
N PRO A 262 -14.57 -20.23 -5.65
CA PRO A 262 -15.49 -19.09 -5.69
C PRO A 262 -16.74 -19.25 -4.83
N ALA A 263 -17.22 -20.48 -4.61
CA ALA A 263 -18.41 -20.71 -3.81
C ALA A 263 -18.09 -20.56 -2.31
N ALA A 264 -16.99 -21.18 -1.87
CA ALA A 264 -16.51 -21.06 -0.49
C ALA A 264 -16.18 -19.60 -0.11
N LEU A 265 -15.52 -18.87 -1.01
CA LEU A 265 -15.22 -17.45 -0.80
C LEU A 265 -16.49 -16.60 -0.70
N ARG A 266 -17.48 -16.86 -1.55
CA ARG A 266 -18.75 -16.12 -1.53
C ARG A 266 -19.52 -16.33 -0.22
N GLU A 267 -19.47 -17.55 0.32
CA GLU A 267 -20.03 -17.88 1.62
C GLU A 267 -19.25 -17.21 2.76
N ALA A 268 -17.92 -17.30 2.73
CA ALA A 268 -17.04 -16.71 3.73
C ALA A 268 -17.27 -15.19 3.89
N TRP A 269 -17.49 -14.48 2.80
CA TRP A 269 -17.76 -13.05 2.82
C TRP A 269 -19.12 -12.66 3.41
N GLN A 270 -19.99 -13.60 3.71
CA GLN A 270 -21.25 -13.33 4.40
C GLN A 270 -21.21 -13.64 5.90
N THR A 271 -20.05 -13.97 6.44
CA THR A 271 -19.82 -14.24 7.86
C THR A 271 -19.63 -12.96 8.68
N GLN A 272 -19.80 -13.06 10.00
CA GLN A 272 -19.49 -11.97 10.92
C GLN A 272 -17.98 -11.66 10.93
N GLU A 273 -17.16 -12.70 10.88
CA GLU A 273 -15.69 -12.58 10.82
C GLU A 273 -15.24 -11.71 9.62
N ALA A 274 -15.81 -11.95 8.43
CA ALA A 274 -15.52 -11.12 7.26
C ALA A 274 -16.01 -9.67 7.45
N ALA A 275 -17.16 -9.46 8.07
CA ALA A 275 -17.66 -8.12 8.38
C ALA A 275 -16.72 -7.37 9.33
N ASP A 276 -16.20 -8.04 10.33
CA ASP A 276 -15.27 -7.46 11.31
C ASP A 276 -13.92 -7.16 10.65
N PHE A 277 -13.41 -8.06 9.81
CA PHE A 277 -12.22 -7.80 8.99
C PHE A 277 -12.40 -6.58 8.06
N LEU A 278 -13.55 -6.44 7.40
CA LEU A 278 -13.81 -5.29 6.53
C LEU A 278 -13.82 -3.96 7.30
N LYS A 279 -14.31 -3.98 8.55
CA LYS A 279 -14.26 -2.80 9.43
C LYS A 279 -12.81 -2.45 9.83
N ASP A 280 -12.02 -3.46 10.22
CA ASP A 280 -10.62 -3.28 10.60
C ASP A 280 -9.74 -2.85 9.39
N GLY A 281 -10.05 -3.37 8.19
CA GLY A 281 -9.40 -2.98 6.94
C GLY A 281 -9.86 -1.62 6.38
N TYR A 282 -10.96 -1.06 6.89
CA TYR A 282 -11.45 0.24 6.46
C TYR A 282 -10.71 1.37 7.18
N THR A 283 -9.93 2.13 6.44
CA THR A 283 -9.11 3.23 6.94
C THR A 283 -9.63 4.61 6.49
N LEU A 284 -10.94 4.80 6.49
CA LEU A 284 -11.66 6.03 6.11
C LEU A 284 -11.38 6.55 4.70
N GLY A 285 -10.25 6.27 4.14
CA GLY A 285 -9.82 6.78 2.84
C GLY A 285 -9.29 5.72 1.88
N ALA A 286 -9.31 4.43 2.23
CA ALA A 286 -8.82 3.37 1.35
C ALA A 286 -9.71 2.12 1.39
N LEU A 287 -9.75 1.44 0.25
CA LEU A 287 -10.39 0.14 0.10
C LEU A 287 -9.65 -0.91 0.94
N PRO A 288 -10.34 -1.75 1.71
CA PRO A 288 -9.70 -2.88 2.37
C PRO A 288 -8.98 -3.77 1.36
N HIS A 289 -7.74 -4.16 1.65
CA HIS A 289 -6.97 -5.07 0.82
C HIS A 289 -7.23 -6.51 1.28
N ILE A 290 -7.90 -7.30 0.46
CA ILE A 290 -8.54 -8.55 0.88
C ILE A 290 -7.81 -9.82 0.47
N GLN A 291 -6.77 -9.69 -0.34
CA GLN A 291 -6.24 -10.83 -1.09
C GLN A 291 -5.75 -11.95 -0.17
N ASP A 292 -5.04 -11.61 0.91
CA ASP A 292 -4.38 -12.58 1.79
C ASP A 292 -5.29 -13.12 2.90
N TRP A 293 -6.40 -12.43 3.19
CA TRP A 293 -7.25 -12.73 4.36
C TRP A 293 -7.72 -14.18 4.41
N TRP A 294 -8.31 -14.68 3.31
CA TRP A 294 -8.82 -16.05 3.27
C TRP A 294 -7.73 -17.11 3.39
N ALA A 295 -6.58 -16.88 2.76
CA ALA A 295 -5.45 -17.78 2.82
C ALA A 295 -4.89 -17.87 4.23
N LEU A 296 -4.59 -16.75 4.86
CA LEU A 296 -4.05 -16.73 6.21
C LEU A 296 -5.03 -17.27 7.25
N ARG A 297 -6.31 -16.92 7.15
CA ARG A 297 -7.37 -17.51 7.97
C ARG A 297 -7.38 -19.05 7.86
N THR A 298 -7.25 -19.57 6.65
CA THR A 298 -7.22 -21.00 6.39
C THR A 298 -5.98 -21.66 6.98
N LEU A 299 -4.82 -21.02 6.85
CA LEU A 299 -3.54 -21.54 7.39
C LEU A 299 -3.53 -21.50 8.92
N LEU A 300 -4.09 -20.49 9.54
CA LEU A 300 -4.30 -20.42 10.99
C LEU A 300 -5.21 -21.55 11.47
N ALA A 301 -6.33 -21.80 10.79
CA ALA A 301 -7.24 -22.90 11.12
C ALA A 301 -6.60 -24.29 10.95
N ARG A 302 -5.61 -24.44 10.07
CA ARG A 302 -4.83 -25.67 9.88
C ARG A 302 -3.67 -25.81 10.88
N GLY A 303 -3.36 -24.79 11.67
CA GLY A 303 -2.19 -24.76 12.53
C GLY A 303 -0.85 -24.69 11.76
N THR A 304 -0.86 -24.26 10.51
CA THR A 304 0.35 -24.01 9.69
C THR A 304 1.00 -22.70 10.06
N VAL A 305 0.21 -21.70 10.41
CA VAL A 305 0.60 -20.36 10.86
C VAL A 305 -0.04 -20.13 12.22
N HIS A 306 0.61 -19.37 13.09
CA HIS A 306 0.16 -19.12 14.46
C HIS A 306 0.11 -17.61 14.75
N PRO A 307 -0.74 -17.17 15.69
CA PRO A 307 -0.72 -15.79 16.14
C PRO A 307 0.68 -15.39 16.62
N GLY A 308 1.14 -14.20 16.24
CA GLY A 308 2.49 -13.71 16.52
C GLY A 308 3.53 -14.04 15.45
N ASP A 309 3.23 -14.93 14.48
CA ASP A 309 4.10 -15.14 13.31
C ASP A 309 4.19 -13.84 12.49
N ILE A 310 5.33 -13.64 11.80
CA ILE A 310 5.65 -12.38 11.11
C ILE A 310 5.49 -12.57 9.61
N VAL A 311 4.53 -11.88 9.02
CA VAL A 311 4.30 -11.89 7.56
C VAL A 311 5.27 -10.94 6.87
N LEU A 312 5.97 -11.44 5.85
CA LEU A 312 6.88 -10.69 4.98
C LEU A 312 6.30 -10.62 3.55
N PRO A 313 5.40 -9.69 3.26
CA PRO A 313 4.88 -9.53 1.89
C PRO A 313 5.94 -8.90 0.98
N GLY A 314 5.86 -9.21 -0.31
CA GLY A 314 6.73 -8.66 -1.34
C GLY A 314 6.48 -7.18 -1.70
N HIS A 315 6.06 -6.37 -0.74
CA HIS A 315 5.86 -4.93 -0.95
C HIS A 315 7.20 -4.23 -1.08
N THR A 316 7.36 -3.42 -2.12
CA THR A 316 8.64 -2.84 -2.47
C THR A 316 8.54 -1.38 -2.88
N ILE A 317 9.62 -0.63 -2.64
CA ILE A 317 9.83 0.71 -3.19
C ILE A 317 10.19 0.66 -4.68
N VAL A 318 10.61 -0.49 -5.21
CA VAL A 318 10.98 -0.63 -6.62
C VAL A 318 9.76 -0.35 -7.49
N GLY A 319 9.77 0.81 -8.12
CA GLY A 319 8.62 1.36 -8.82
C GLY A 319 8.13 0.49 -9.99
N ASN A 320 6.81 0.44 -10.15
CA ASN A 320 6.12 -0.17 -11.29
C ASN A 320 5.39 0.88 -12.13
N MET A 321 5.65 2.15 -11.85
CA MET A 321 4.77 3.25 -12.17
C MET A 321 5.43 4.27 -13.07
N HIS A 322 6.52 3.87 -13.70
CA HIS A 322 7.23 4.72 -14.64
C HIS A 322 6.51 4.65 -16.00
N ASP A 323 6.17 5.82 -16.52
CA ASP A 323 5.78 5.96 -17.91
C ASP A 323 7.07 6.10 -18.72
N GLU A 324 7.54 4.99 -19.27
CA GLU A 324 8.78 4.92 -20.04
C GLU A 324 8.78 5.95 -21.19
N GLN A 325 7.64 6.20 -21.80
CA GLN A 325 7.54 7.18 -22.87
C GLN A 325 7.84 8.62 -22.40
N LEU A 326 7.53 8.94 -21.15
CA LEU A 326 7.87 10.22 -20.56
C LEU A 326 9.35 10.32 -20.17
N LEU A 327 10.01 9.19 -19.91
CA LEU A 327 11.42 9.14 -19.54
C LEU A 327 12.35 9.18 -20.75
N ASP A 328 11.95 8.58 -21.87
CA ASP A 328 12.76 8.50 -23.11
C ASP A 328 12.55 9.69 -24.05
N GLY A 329 11.61 10.57 -23.74
CA GLY A 329 11.20 11.71 -24.60
C GLY A 329 11.96 13.02 -24.29
N PRO A 330 11.55 14.11 -24.95
CA PRO A 330 11.97 15.45 -24.55
C PRO A 330 11.46 15.77 -23.14
N PRO A 331 12.01 16.82 -22.48
CA PRO A 331 11.58 17.21 -21.13
C PRO A 331 10.06 17.28 -21.03
N ALA A 332 9.50 16.52 -20.09
CA ALA A 332 8.06 16.40 -19.92
C ALA A 332 7.44 17.68 -19.32
N THR A 333 6.22 17.98 -19.66
CA THR A 333 5.44 19.05 -19.04
C THR A 333 4.70 18.55 -17.79
N ARG A 334 4.42 19.43 -16.84
CA ARG A 334 3.57 19.10 -15.67
C ARG A 334 2.21 18.50 -16.06
N SER A 335 1.64 18.93 -17.18
CA SER A 335 0.37 18.42 -17.68
C SER A 335 0.46 16.97 -18.16
N GLN A 336 1.56 16.59 -18.81
CA GLN A 336 1.80 15.20 -19.22
C GLN A 336 1.97 14.30 -18.00
N VAL A 337 2.77 14.72 -17.02
CA VAL A 337 2.95 13.97 -15.77
C VAL A 337 1.64 13.84 -14.98
N ALA A 338 0.85 14.94 -14.88
CA ALA A 338 -0.46 14.88 -14.23
C ALA A 338 -1.40 13.90 -14.92
N ARG A 339 -1.38 13.87 -16.25
CA ARG A 339 -2.19 12.94 -17.04
C ARG A 339 -1.75 11.48 -16.82
N ALA A 340 -0.44 11.21 -16.81
CA ALA A 340 0.10 9.89 -16.51
C ALA A 340 -0.34 9.40 -15.12
N ILE A 341 -0.26 10.25 -14.11
CA ILE A 341 -0.73 9.94 -12.74
C ILE A 341 -2.22 9.56 -12.76
N ILE A 342 -3.07 10.36 -13.38
CA ILE A 342 -4.52 10.11 -13.42
C ILE A 342 -4.82 8.83 -14.18
N THR A 343 -4.23 8.64 -15.34
CA THR A 343 -4.39 7.44 -16.18
C THR A 343 -4.01 6.18 -15.41
N HIS A 344 -2.95 6.23 -14.63
CA HIS A 344 -2.46 5.06 -13.92
C HIS A 344 -3.21 4.76 -12.63
N HIS A 345 -3.65 5.79 -11.89
CA HIS A 345 -4.21 5.63 -10.56
C HIS A 345 -5.73 5.75 -10.46
N GLN A 346 -6.41 6.29 -11.47
CA GLN A 346 -7.84 6.62 -11.40
C GLN A 346 -8.66 5.99 -12.54
N GLU A 347 -8.41 4.71 -12.82
CA GLU A 347 -9.01 3.99 -13.95
C GLU A 347 -9.92 2.83 -13.56
N LEU A 348 -10.20 2.65 -12.29
CA LEU A 348 -10.90 1.45 -11.82
C LEU A 348 -12.29 1.28 -12.44
N GLN A 349 -12.96 2.37 -12.80
CA GLN A 349 -14.28 2.35 -13.44
C GLN A 349 -14.23 2.40 -14.98
N GLY A 350 -13.05 2.53 -15.57
CA GLY A 350 -12.88 2.64 -17.02
C GLY A 350 -13.26 4.01 -17.60
N GLU A 351 -13.41 5.02 -16.77
CA GLU A 351 -13.84 6.38 -17.14
C GLU A 351 -12.66 7.37 -17.16
N GLN A 352 -11.56 7.02 -17.80
CA GLN A 352 -10.30 7.79 -17.81
C GLN A 352 -10.47 9.25 -18.23
N ASP A 353 -11.22 9.47 -19.31
CA ASP A 353 -11.46 10.82 -19.82
C ASP A 353 -12.28 11.67 -18.84
N GLN A 354 -13.19 11.04 -18.11
CA GLN A 354 -13.97 11.71 -17.06
C GLN A 354 -13.14 12.03 -15.81
N ALA A 355 -12.19 11.16 -15.43
CA ALA A 355 -11.29 11.44 -14.33
C ALA A 355 -10.45 12.70 -14.56
N TRP A 356 -9.94 12.89 -15.78
CA TRP A 356 -9.22 14.10 -16.17
C TRP A 356 -10.13 15.33 -16.22
N ALA A 357 -11.35 15.18 -16.65
CA ALA A 357 -12.33 16.26 -16.74
C ALA A 357 -12.89 16.68 -15.37
N ASP A 358 -12.72 15.87 -14.33
CA ASP A 358 -13.16 16.20 -12.97
C ASP A 358 -12.21 17.24 -12.34
N PRO A 359 -12.68 18.50 -12.11
CA PRO A 359 -11.81 19.57 -11.58
C PRO A 359 -11.23 19.25 -10.19
N TYR A 360 -11.95 18.49 -9.36
CA TYR A 360 -11.51 18.13 -8.01
C TYR A 360 -10.30 17.19 -8.08
N ARG A 361 -10.40 16.09 -8.82
CA ARG A 361 -9.31 15.10 -8.96
C ARG A 361 -8.10 15.68 -9.68
N ALA A 362 -8.32 16.31 -10.83
CA ALA A 362 -7.27 16.99 -11.56
C ALA A 362 -6.64 18.13 -10.74
N GLY A 363 -7.43 18.82 -9.94
CA GLY A 363 -6.97 19.86 -9.02
C GLY A 363 -6.02 19.32 -7.96
N LYS A 364 -6.34 18.19 -7.32
CA LYS A 364 -5.45 17.53 -6.32
C LYS A 364 -4.11 17.14 -6.93
N VAL A 365 -4.10 16.50 -8.10
CA VAL A 365 -2.86 16.11 -8.77
C VAL A 365 -2.05 17.34 -9.20
N LYS A 366 -2.69 18.38 -9.75
CA LYS A 366 -2.02 19.63 -10.09
C LYS A 366 -1.44 20.33 -8.86
N HIS A 367 -2.17 20.35 -7.75
CA HIS A 367 -1.67 20.89 -6.47
C HIS A 367 -0.45 20.11 -5.98
N PHE A 368 -0.51 18.77 -5.98
CA PHE A 368 0.62 17.93 -5.65
C PHE A 368 1.88 18.25 -6.47
N LEU A 369 1.72 18.49 -7.78
CA LEU A 369 2.80 18.86 -8.68
C LEU A 369 3.30 20.29 -8.44
N ALA A 370 2.42 21.22 -8.09
CA ALA A 370 2.76 22.64 -7.89
C ALA A 370 3.69 22.86 -6.69
N LEU A 371 3.61 22.00 -5.69
CA LEU A 371 4.43 22.08 -4.48
C LEU A 371 5.86 21.56 -4.64
N ARG A 372 6.25 21.12 -5.85
CA ARG A 372 7.55 20.50 -6.11
C ARG A 372 8.33 21.25 -7.18
N PRO A 373 9.67 21.36 -7.04
CA PRO A 373 10.52 21.74 -8.15
C PRO A 373 10.30 20.80 -9.34
N PHE A 374 10.41 21.31 -10.55
CA PHE A 374 10.17 20.51 -11.75
C PHE A 374 10.89 21.10 -12.95
N THR A 375 11.83 20.40 -13.48
CA THR A 375 12.57 20.72 -14.72
C THR A 375 12.01 19.96 -15.93
N GLY A 376 11.28 18.87 -15.69
CA GLY A 376 10.82 17.94 -16.73
C GLY A 376 11.86 16.92 -17.16
N SER A 377 13.02 16.87 -16.51
CA SER A 377 14.03 15.85 -16.75
C SER A 377 13.50 14.45 -16.43
N PRO A 378 14.06 13.38 -17.01
CA PRO A 378 13.71 12.00 -16.67
C PRO A 378 13.74 11.73 -15.16
N ARG A 379 14.76 12.25 -14.46
CA ARG A 379 14.91 12.11 -13.00
C ARG A 379 13.79 12.79 -12.22
N ASP A 380 13.38 13.99 -12.62
CA ASP A 380 12.26 14.68 -11.98
C ASP A 380 10.94 13.94 -12.20
N VAL A 381 10.70 13.49 -13.45
CA VAL A 381 9.50 12.72 -13.80
C VAL A 381 9.43 11.44 -12.98
N GLN A 382 10.52 10.67 -12.93
CA GLN A 382 10.65 9.45 -12.14
C GLN A 382 10.35 9.72 -10.66
N SER A 383 11.01 10.72 -10.07
CA SER A 383 10.84 11.09 -8.66
C SER A 383 9.39 11.49 -8.35
N ILE A 384 8.73 12.20 -9.24
CA ILE A 384 7.35 12.64 -9.05
C ILE A 384 6.37 11.48 -9.14
N LEU A 385 6.50 10.63 -10.16
CA LEU A 385 5.64 9.46 -10.34
C LEU A 385 5.77 8.52 -9.14
N GLU A 386 6.99 8.26 -8.70
CA GLU A 386 7.27 7.42 -7.52
C GLU A 386 6.72 8.05 -6.24
N SER A 387 7.00 9.33 -6.01
CA SER A 387 6.48 10.06 -4.84
C SER A 387 4.96 10.01 -4.76
N TYR A 388 4.26 10.17 -5.88
CA TYR A 388 2.80 10.07 -5.89
C TYR A 388 2.33 8.63 -5.61
N ASN A 389 2.92 7.65 -6.29
CA ASN A 389 2.59 6.25 -6.08
C ASN A 389 2.76 5.82 -4.62
N VAL A 390 3.92 6.16 -4.02
CA VAL A 390 4.22 5.78 -2.64
C VAL A 390 3.26 6.47 -1.66
N ARG A 391 3.10 7.79 -1.78
CA ARG A 391 2.29 8.57 -0.85
C ARG A 391 0.81 8.19 -0.88
N GLU A 392 0.28 7.90 -2.08
CA GLU A 392 -1.14 7.70 -2.25
C GLU A 392 -1.51 6.21 -2.37
N ARG A 393 -1.04 5.53 -3.41
CA ARG A 393 -1.45 4.15 -3.67
C ARG A 393 -0.77 3.15 -2.75
N GLN A 394 0.56 3.21 -2.62
CA GLN A 394 1.33 2.22 -1.87
C GLN A 394 0.93 2.25 -0.39
N THR A 395 1.00 3.41 0.27
CA THR A 395 0.80 3.51 1.71
C THR A 395 -0.68 3.49 2.13
N LYS A 396 -1.62 3.88 1.25
CA LYS A 396 -3.05 3.85 1.57
C LYS A 396 -3.75 2.56 1.19
N TYR A 397 -3.44 2.01 -0.01
CA TYR A 397 -4.13 0.83 -0.52
C TYR A 397 -3.28 -0.44 -0.46
N ILE A 398 -2.06 -0.44 -1.00
CA ILE A 398 -1.26 -1.69 -1.06
C ILE A 398 -0.83 -2.12 0.35
N ASN A 399 -0.25 -1.21 1.13
CA ASN A 399 0.15 -1.50 2.51
C ASN A 399 -1.05 -1.78 3.43
N ASN A 400 -2.28 -1.46 3.01
CA ASN A 400 -3.48 -1.80 3.76
C ASN A 400 -3.71 -3.32 3.88
N SER A 401 -2.98 -4.15 3.13
CA SER A 401 -2.95 -5.60 3.28
C SER A 401 -2.53 -6.03 4.70
N VAL A 402 -1.68 -5.25 5.36
CA VAL A 402 -1.21 -5.55 6.73
C VAL A 402 -2.35 -5.53 7.76
N ARG A 403 -3.49 -4.89 7.44
CA ARG A 403 -4.69 -4.94 8.30
C ARG A 403 -5.27 -6.36 8.39
N ALA A 404 -5.14 -7.15 7.32
CA ALA A 404 -5.53 -8.57 7.37
C ALA A 404 -4.65 -9.37 8.34
N TYR A 405 -3.35 -9.06 8.38
CA TYR A 405 -2.40 -9.69 9.29
C TYR A 405 -2.72 -9.33 10.74
N GLU A 406 -2.83 -8.04 11.05
CA GLU A 406 -3.20 -7.56 12.40
C GLU A 406 -4.57 -8.09 12.86
N HIS A 407 -5.59 -8.11 11.98
CA HIS A 407 -6.91 -8.68 12.29
C HIS A 407 -6.83 -10.15 12.72
N LEU A 408 -5.91 -10.90 12.11
CA LEU A 408 -5.69 -12.32 12.39
C LEU A 408 -4.68 -12.58 13.51
N GLY A 409 -4.20 -11.54 14.19
CA GLY A 409 -3.23 -11.65 15.29
C GLY A 409 -1.80 -11.95 14.82
N LEU A 410 -1.50 -11.70 13.55
CA LEU A 410 -0.17 -11.83 12.98
C LEU A 410 0.57 -10.50 13.03
N GLU A 411 1.89 -10.58 13.11
CA GLU A 411 2.78 -9.44 12.95
C GLU A 411 3.20 -9.29 11.48
N TRP A 412 3.89 -8.21 11.16
CA TRP A 412 4.34 -7.97 9.80
C TRP A 412 5.59 -7.10 9.73
N ALA A 413 6.38 -7.27 8.69
CA ALA A 413 7.45 -6.35 8.31
C ALA A 413 7.46 -6.15 6.79
N LEU A 414 7.87 -4.96 6.34
CA LEU A 414 7.95 -4.57 4.93
C LEU A 414 9.41 -4.25 4.56
N PRO A 415 10.29 -5.27 4.44
CA PRO A 415 11.72 -5.06 4.32
C PRO A 415 12.14 -4.16 3.15
N MET A 416 11.50 -4.31 2.00
CA MET A 416 11.83 -3.52 0.80
C MET A 416 11.15 -2.15 0.76
N LEU A 417 10.50 -1.75 1.84
CA LEU A 417 10.00 -0.41 2.12
C LEU A 417 10.65 0.21 3.36
N ASP A 418 11.54 -0.49 4.03
CA ASP A 418 12.31 0.04 5.15
C ASP A 418 13.30 1.11 4.70
N VAL A 419 13.73 1.96 5.64
CA VAL A 419 14.53 3.16 5.35
C VAL A 419 15.82 2.87 4.61
N GLU A 420 16.53 1.80 4.98
CA GLU A 420 17.80 1.44 4.36
C GLU A 420 17.60 1.01 2.91
N PHE A 421 16.63 0.10 2.65
CA PHE A 421 16.36 -0.34 1.28
C PHE A 421 15.77 0.77 0.42
N TRP A 422 14.90 1.58 1.00
CA TRP A 422 14.35 2.78 0.36
C TRP A 422 15.44 3.76 -0.06
N ASN A 423 16.34 4.11 0.86
CA ASN A 423 17.44 5.04 0.55
C ASN A 423 18.44 4.45 -0.45
N ALA A 424 18.74 3.15 -0.35
CA ALA A 424 19.60 2.45 -1.29
C ALA A 424 19.02 2.49 -2.72
N TRP A 425 17.73 2.15 -2.88
CA TRP A 425 17.06 2.19 -4.18
C TRP A 425 17.07 3.58 -4.80
N HIS A 426 16.81 4.61 -4.04
CA HIS A 426 16.77 5.99 -4.52
C HIS A 426 18.13 6.57 -4.92
N ARG A 427 19.24 5.86 -4.64
CA ARG A 427 20.58 6.22 -5.12
C ARG A 427 20.90 5.66 -6.50
N GLY A 428 20.12 4.73 -7.03
CA GLY A 428 20.34 4.19 -8.37
C GLY A 428 20.15 5.24 -9.47
N ALA A 429 20.99 5.22 -10.50
CA ALA A 429 20.85 6.07 -11.68
C ALA A 429 19.54 5.79 -12.43
N VAL A 430 19.09 6.74 -13.27
CA VAL A 430 17.84 6.59 -14.05
C VAL A 430 17.89 5.31 -14.89
N GLU A 431 19.02 5.03 -15.53
CA GLU A 431 19.23 3.87 -16.39
C GLU A 431 19.06 2.53 -15.66
N LEU A 432 19.29 2.50 -14.35
CA LEU A 432 19.14 1.31 -13.51
C LEU A 432 17.75 1.20 -12.87
N THR A 433 17.06 2.31 -12.73
CA THR A 433 15.81 2.38 -11.94
C THR A 433 14.56 2.77 -12.74
N ALA A 434 14.71 3.22 -14.00
CA ALA A 434 13.58 3.61 -14.85
C ALA A 434 12.69 2.43 -15.23
N THR A 435 13.28 1.24 -15.38
CA THR A 435 12.56 -0.02 -15.59
C THR A 435 12.86 -0.99 -14.45
N ARG A 436 12.26 -2.16 -14.50
CA ARG A 436 12.58 -3.25 -13.57
C ARG A 436 13.64 -4.22 -14.12
N ASP A 437 14.30 -3.90 -15.22
CA ASP A 437 15.23 -4.82 -15.87
C ASP A 437 16.47 -5.08 -15.03
N PHE A 438 17.10 -4.02 -14.51
CA PHE A 438 18.21 -4.17 -13.56
C PHE A 438 17.79 -4.99 -12.34
N TYR A 439 16.63 -4.68 -11.76
CA TYR A 439 16.12 -5.37 -10.58
C TYR A 439 15.87 -6.86 -10.86
N ALA A 440 15.37 -7.21 -12.04
CA ALA A 440 15.18 -8.60 -12.44
C ALA A 440 16.52 -9.34 -12.56
N VAL A 441 17.55 -8.70 -13.12
CA VAL A 441 18.91 -9.27 -13.21
C VAL A 441 19.53 -9.45 -11.83
N PHE A 442 19.41 -8.44 -10.96
CA PHE A 442 19.86 -8.48 -9.57
C PHE A 442 19.26 -9.68 -8.82
N ILE A 443 17.94 -9.82 -8.86
CA ILE A 443 17.25 -10.95 -8.22
C ILE A 443 17.64 -12.28 -8.86
N GLY A 444 17.79 -12.33 -10.19
CA GLY A 444 18.23 -13.53 -10.89
C GLY A 444 19.58 -14.04 -10.40
N ARG A 445 20.51 -13.14 -10.12
CA ARG A 445 21.84 -13.48 -9.56
C ARG A 445 21.73 -14.03 -8.13
N LEU A 446 21.00 -13.37 -7.25
CA LEU A 446 20.78 -13.84 -5.88
C LEU A 446 20.05 -15.19 -5.86
N TRP A 447 19.08 -15.37 -6.73
CA TRP A 447 18.36 -16.63 -6.87
C TRP A 447 19.26 -17.77 -7.33
N ALA A 448 20.18 -17.52 -8.28
CA ALA A 448 21.17 -18.52 -8.71
C ALA A 448 22.10 -18.93 -7.56
N GLN A 449 22.54 -17.99 -6.74
CA GLN A 449 23.35 -18.26 -5.55
C GLN A 449 22.56 -19.09 -4.51
N ALA A 450 21.31 -18.70 -4.24
CA ALA A 450 20.44 -19.39 -3.30
C ALA A 450 20.17 -20.85 -3.72
N THR A 451 19.86 -21.10 -5.00
CA THR A 451 19.62 -22.46 -5.50
C THR A 451 20.88 -23.32 -5.53
N ALA A 452 22.03 -22.74 -5.85
CA ALA A 452 23.33 -23.42 -5.77
C ALA A 452 23.67 -23.84 -4.34
N ARG A 453 23.43 -22.94 -3.35
CA ARG A 453 23.60 -23.24 -1.92
C ARG A 453 22.69 -24.39 -1.49
N ALA A 454 21.40 -24.32 -1.80
CA ALA A 454 20.40 -25.31 -1.41
C ALA A 454 20.69 -26.71 -2.03
N SER A 455 21.21 -26.77 -3.26
CA SER A 455 21.53 -28.03 -3.94
C SER A 455 22.90 -28.63 -3.55
N GLY A 456 23.71 -27.91 -2.79
CA GLY A 456 25.10 -28.30 -2.49
C GLY A 456 26.03 -28.27 -3.72
N GLN A 457 25.57 -27.70 -4.84
CA GLN A 457 26.35 -27.53 -6.06
C GLN A 457 27.05 -26.17 -6.03
N GLY A 458 28.34 -26.14 -6.40
CA GLY A 458 29.04 -24.86 -6.55
C GLY A 458 28.39 -23.96 -7.62
N GLN A 459 28.84 -22.70 -7.70
CA GLN A 459 28.24 -21.55 -8.45
C GLN A 459 27.89 -21.73 -9.95
N THR A 460 27.83 -22.94 -10.47
CA THR A 460 27.59 -23.22 -11.89
C THR A 460 26.14 -23.45 -12.29
N ALA A 461 25.19 -23.32 -11.36
CA ALA A 461 23.78 -23.39 -11.73
C ALA A 461 23.40 -22.13 -12.51
N GLN A 462 23.33 -22.26 -13.82
CA GLN A 462 22.85 -21.20 -14.71
C GLN A 462 21.44 -20.83 -14.27
N ALA A 463 21.24 -19.56 -13.86
CA ALA A 463 19.94 -19.08 -13.46
C ALA A 463 18.95 -19.36 -14.59
N ASP A 464 17.97 -20.21 -14.35
CA ASP A 464 16.90 -20.42 -15.32
C ASP A 464 15.98 -19.19 -15.32
N LEU A 465 16.43 -18.17 -16.07
CA LEU A 465 15.70 -16.91 -16.27
C LEU A 465 14.36 -17.14 -16.98
N ALA A 466 14.08 -18.35 -17.46
CA ALA A 466 12.82 -18.70 -18.10
C ALA A 466 11.60 -18.52 -17.19
N TYR A 467 11.80 -18.46 -15.86
CA TYR A 467 10.73 -18.11 -14.93
C TYR A 467 10.34 -16.63 -14.95
N PHE A 468 11.21 -15.76 -15.42
CA PHE A 468 11.00 -14.31 -15.48
C PHE A 468 10.41 -13.84 -16.81
N THR A 469 10.62 -14.60 -17.87
CA THR A 469 10.05 -14.27 -19.17
C THR A 469 8.61 -14.79 -19.26
N PRO A 470 7.64 -13.93 -19.64
CA PRO A 470 6.34 -14.42 -20.09
C PRO A 470 6.60 -15.49 -21.17
N THR A 471 5.99 -16.67 -21.05
CA THR A 471 6.12 -17.71 -22.08
C THR A 471 5.94 -17.04 -23.43
N LYS A 472 6.98 -17.05 -24.27
CA LYS A 472 6.87 -16.64 -25.68
C LYS A 472 5.84 -17.54 -26.33
N VAL A 473 4.58 -17.18 -26.21
CA VAL A 473 3.54 -17.67 -27.11
C VAL A 473 4.01 -17.20 -28.48
N ASN A 474 4.23 -18.15 -29.39
CA ASN A 474 4.71 -17.93 -30.76
C ASN A 474 4.45 -16.50 -31.24
N GLU A 475 5.46 -15.63 -31.08
CA GLU A 475 5.38 -14.20 -31.40
C GLU A 475 4.92 -13.96 -32.85
N THR A 476 5.29 -14.88 -33.74
CA THR A 476 4.89 -14.84 -35.15
C THR A 476 3.38 -15.02 -35.36
N THR A 477 2.73 -15.91 -34.64
CA THR A 477 1.27 -16.13 -34.81
C THR A 477 0.48 -15.01 -34.11
N ARG A 478 0.95 -14.57 -32.94
CA ARG A 478 0.33 -13.48 -32.18
C ARG A 478 0.48 -12.14 -32.90
N SER A 479 1.65 -11.85 -33.48
CA SER A 479 1.90 -10.63 -34.25
C SER A 479 1.09 -10.60 -35.54
N ARG A 480 0.95 -11.73 -36.26
CA ARG A 480 0.11 -11.82 -37.45
C ARG A 480 -1.39 -11.64 -37.14
N LEU A 481 -1.86 -12.23 -36.04
CA LEU A 481 -3.24 -12.05 -35.58
C LEU A 481 -3.50 -10.61 -35.14
N LYS A 482 -2.57 -10.02 -34.36
CA LYS A 482 -2.63 -8.59 -33.98
C LYS A 482 -2.63 -7.69 -35.20
N ALA A 483 -1.79 -7.93 -36.21
CA ALA A 483 -1.75 -7.14 -37.43
C ALA A 483 -3.05 -7.27 -38.26
N ALA A 484 -3.64 -8.46 -38.33
CA ALA A 484 -4.92 -8.67 -39.00
C ALA A 484 -6.07 -7.95 -38.26
N LEU A 485 -6.14 -8.08 -36.93
CA LEU A 485 -7.16 -7.42 -36.10
C LEU A 485 -7.01 -5.89 -36.11
N SER A 486 -5.76 -5.39 -36.14
CA SER A 486 -5.46 -3.95 -36.24
C SER A 486 -5.97 -3.38 -37.61
N ARG A 487 -5.74 -4.11 -38.71
CA ARG A 487 -6.25 -3.71 -40.04
C ARG A 487 -7.76 -3.65 -40.10
N LEU A 488 -8.44 -4.45 -39.30
CA LEU A 488 -9.91 -4.47 -39.22
C LEU A 488 -10.46 -3.53 -38.12
N HIS A 489 -9.61 -2.75 -37.44
CA HIS A 489 -9.96 -1.94 -36.29
C HIS A 489 -10.62 -2.73 -35.12
N LEU A 490 -10.47 -4.05 -35.11
CA LEU A 490 -11.05 -4.96 -34.13
C LEU A 490 -10.06 -5.35 -33.02
N LEU A 491 -8.79 -4.93 -33.11
CA LEU A 491 -7.74 -5.32 -32.17
C LEU A 491 -8.10 -4.92 -30.73
N HIS A 492 -8.55 -3.70 -30.55
CA HIS A 492 -8.93 -3.16 -29.22
C HIS A 492 -10.13 -3.92 -28.61
N LEU A 493 -11.10 -4.29 -29.43
CA LEU A 493 -12.24 -5.09 -28.97
C LEU A 493 -11.81 -6.51 -28.58
N ALA A 494 -10.94 -7.14 -29.38
CA ALA A 494 -10.42 -8.47 -29.09
C ALA A 494 -9.55 -8.49 -27.80
N GLU A 495 -8.71 -7.48 -27.61
CA GLU A 495 -7.90 -7.34 -26.40
C GLU A 495 -8.78 -7.11 -25.17
N ARG A 496 -9.80 -6.26 -25.26
CA ARG A 496 -10.78 -6.05 -24.17
C ARG A 496 -11.56 -7.33 -23.86
N THR A 497 -12.00 -8.06 -24.86
CA THR A 497 -12.72 -9.32 -24.66
C THR A 497 -11.84 -10.36 -23.96
N ALA A 498 -10.58 -10.51 -24.41
CA ALA A 498 -9.63 -11.42 -23.80
C ALA A 498 -9.30 -11.02 -22.36
N SER A 499 -9.13 -9.73 -22.10
CA SER A 499 -8.90 -9.20 -20.76
C SER A 499 -10.11 -9.43 -19.84
N SER A 500 -11.32 -9.18 -20.33
CA SER A 500 -12.56 -9.42 -19.60
C SER A 500 -12.73 -10.89 -19.23
N TRP A 501 -12.43 -11.79 -20.17
CA TRP A 501 -12.46 -13.23 -19.92
C TRP A 501 -11.43 -13.65 -18.87
N ALA A 502 -10.19 -13.17 -18.99
CA ALA A 502 -9.13 -13.44 -18.01
C ALA A 502 -9.51 -12.93 -16.62
N THR A 503 -10.18 -11.80 -16.55
CA THR A 503 -10.65 -11.18 -15.30
C THR A 503 -11.75 -12.03 -14.64
N LEU A 504 -12.75 -12.48 -15.40
CA LEU A 504 -13.83 -13.34 -14.88
C LEU A 504 -13.33 -14.72 -14.44
N HIS A 505 -12.18 -15.15 -14.92
CA HIS A 505 -11.52 -16.40 -14.54
C HIS A 505 -10.24 -16.14 -13.73
N SER A 506 -10.16 -14.98 -13.08
CA SER A 506 -9.01 -14.61 -12.26
C SER A 506 -8.59 -15.76 -11.32
N PRO A 507 -7.29 -16.07 -11.25
CA PRO A 507 -6.76 -17.02 -10.28
C PRO A 507 -7.15 -16.70 -8.83
N MET A 508 -7.37 -15.41 -8.55
CA MET A 508 -7.78 -14.92 -7.22
C MET A 508 -9.27 -15.10 -6.94
N SER A 509 -10.04 -15.63 -7.88
CA SER A 509 -11.50 -15.80 -7.75
C SER A 509 -12.26 -14.52 -7.39
N PHE A 510 -11.77 -13.36 -7.84
CA PHE A 510 -12.42 -12.08 -7.59
C PHE A 510 -13.83 -11.97 -8.16
N ASP A 511 -14.19 -12.77 -9.14
CA ASP A 511 -15.56 -12.91 -9.62
C ASP A 511 -16.53 -13.43 -8.53
N ALA A 512 -16.02 -14.04 -7.45
CA ALA A 512 -16.82 -14.39 -6.28
C ALA A 512 -17.37 -13.14 -5.57
N PHE A 513 -16.78 -11.99 -5.78
CA PHE A 513 -17.11 -10.70 -5.13
C PHE A 513 -17.94 -9.77 -6.01
N ILE A 514 -18.27 -10.17 -7.23
CA ILE A 514 -19.18 -9.40 -8.07
C ILE A 514 -20.60 -9.64 -7.55
N THR A 515 -21.06 -8.76 -6.68
CA THR A 515 -22.35 -8.92 -5.98
C THR A 515 -23.47 -8.05 -6.57
N ASP A 516 -23.09 -6.99 -7.30
CA ASP A 516 -24.02 -5.97 -7.82
C ASP A 516 -24.37 -6.15 -9.31
N ALA A 517 -23.85 -7.20 -9.95
CA ALA A 517 -24.14 -7.48 -11.35
C ALA A 517 -24.19 -9.00 -11.64
N SER A 518 -25.06 -9.38 -12.57
CA SER A 518 -24.99 -10.73 -13.13
C SER A 518 -23.70 -10.91 -13.96
N ARG A 519 -23.21 -12.16 -14.11
CA ARG A 519 -22.01 -12.43 -14.91
C ARG A 519 -22.01 -11.80 -16.31
N PRO A 520 -23.10 -11.86 -17.08
CA PRO A 520 -23.16 -11.16 -18.38
C PRO A 520 -23.03 -9.64 -18.25
N ALA A 521 -23.70 -9.04 -17.28
CA ALA A 521 -23.59 -7.60 -17.04
C ALA A 521 -22.18 -7.20 -16.58
N ALA A 522 -21.53 -8.00 -15.73
CA ALA A 522 -20.15 -7.80 -15.34
C ALA A 522 -19.19 -7.90 -16.53
N ALA A 523 -19.39 -8.87 -17.43
CA ALA A 523 -18.60 -8.99 -18.65
C ALA A 523 -18.69 -7.74 -19.54
N VAL A 524 -19.90 -7.19 -19.72
CA VAL A 524 -20.09 -5.93 -20.46
C VAL A 524 -19.35 -4.78 -19.78
N GLN A 525 -19.44 -4.64 -18.47
CA GLN A 525 -18.75 -3.57 -17.74
C GLN A 525 -17.23 -3.69 -17.81
N LEU A 526 -16.69 -4.92 -17.74
CA LEU A 526 -15.26 -5.18 -17.96
C LEU A 526 -14.83 -4.79 -19.38
N MET A 527 -15.66 -5.11 -20.39
CA MET A 527 -15.39 -4.68 -21.77
C MET A 527 -15.42 -3.15 -21.92
N MET A 528 -16.21 -2.46 -21.11
CA MET A 528 -16.23 -0.99 -21.04
C MET A 528 -15.06 -0.41 -20.24
N GLY A 529 -14.15 -1.25 -19.73
CA GLY A 529 -12.93 -0.83 -19.05
C GLY A 529 -12.97 -0.86 -17.53
N ARG A 530 -14.12 -1.23 -16.90
CA ARG A 530 -14.13 -1.41 -15.45
C ARG A 530 -13.18 -2.54 -15.05
N THR A 531 -12.41 -2.32 -14.00
CA THR A 531 -11.52 -3.35 -13.43
C THR A 531 -12.22 -4.18 -12.35
N LEU A 532 -11.63 -5.29 -11.94
CA LEU A 532 -12.10 -6.05 -10.76
C LEU A 532 -12.09 -5.21 -9.49
N LEU A 533 -11.05 -4.40 -9.30
CA LEU A 533 -10.99 -3.47 -8.16
C LEU A 533 -12.11 -2.43 -8.26
N GLY A 534 -12.52 -2.04 -9.45
CA GLY A 534 -13.67 -1.15 -9.67
C GLY A 534 -15.00 -1.75 -9.20
N PHE A 535 -15.23 -3.04 -9.46
CA PHE A 535 -16.38 -3.76 -8.89
C PHE A 535 -16.29 -3.82 -7.38
N TRP A 536 -15.13 -4.14 -6.86
CA TRP A 536 -14.86 -4.22 -5.45
C TRP A 536 -15.08 -2.90 -4.72
N ALA A 537 -14.51 -1.80 -5.23
CA ALA A 537 -14.70 -0.47 -4.67
C ALA A 537 -16.19 -0.09 -4.62
N ARG A 538 -16.94 -0.41 -5.69
CA ARG A 538 -18.37 -0.16 -5.76
C ARG A 538 -19.15 -1.00 -4.75
N ALA A 539 -18.93 -2.32 -4.71
CA ALA A 539 -19.59 -3.20 -3.78
C ALA A 539 -19.32 -2.82 -2.32
N PHE A 540 -18.12 -2.33 -2.03
CA PHE A 540 -17.72 -1.86 -0.70
C PHE A 540 -18.47 -0.57 -0.32
N ILE A 541 -18.40 0.48 -1.14
CA ILE A 541 -18.99 1.80 -0.82
C ILE A 541 -20.54 1.78 -0.84
N THR A 542 -21.14 0.75 -1.41
CA THR A 542 -22.61 0.55 -1.41
C THR A 542 -23.08 -0.49 -0.40
N ASP A 543 -22.20 -1.00 0.47
CA ASP A 543 -22.48 -2.04 1.46
C ASP A 543 -23.13 -3.32 0.87
N THR A 544 -22.90 -3.60 -0.40
CA THR A 544 -23.48 -4.77 -1.09
C THR A 544 -22.59 -6.01 -1.02
N TRP A 545 -21.34 -5.86 -0.63
CA TRP A 545 -20.38 -6.96 -0.55
C TRP A 545 -20.69 -7.94 0.60
N CYS A 546 -20.69 -7.43 1.82
CA CYS A 546 -21.00 -8.20 3.01
C CYS A 546 -22.27 -7.62 3.66
N ARG A 547 -23.35 -8.40 3.69
CA ARG A 547 -24.62 -7.94 4.25
C ARG A 547 -24.55 -7.59 5.74
N ARG A 548 -23.55 -8.07 6.44
CA ARG A 548 -23.31 -7.84 7.87
C ARG A 548 -22.43 -6.62 8.14
N CYS A 549 -21.77 -6.08 7.11
CA CYS A 549 -20.94 -4.90 7.18
C CYS A 549 -21.68 -3.73 6.55
N ARG A 550 -22.16 -2.79 7.37
CA ARG A 550 -22.86 -1.58 6.92
C ARG A 550 -22.08 -0.35 7.36
N LEU A 551 -21.33 0.21 6.45
CA LEU A 551 -20.47 1.37 6.73
C LEU A 551 -21.03 2.67 6.14
N PHE A 552 -21.85 2.59 5.09
CA PHE A 552 -22.18 3.77 4.29
C PHE A 552 -23.69 3.97 4.03
N THR A 553 -24.51 2.92 4.07
CA THR A 553 -25.91 2.92 3.60
C THR A 553 -26.76 4.01 4.26
N ASP A 554 -26.51 4.30 5.54
CA ASP A 554 -27.31 5.24 6.32
C ASP A 554 -26.69 6.65 6.38
N LEU A 555 -25.61 6.91 5.62
CA LEU A 555 -24.94 8.20 5.63
C LEU A 555 -25.48 9.13 4.55
N PRO A 556 -25.87 10.37 4.89
CA PRO A 556 -26.21 11.37 3.90
C PRO A 556 -24.97 11.75 3.06
N VAL A 557 -25.18 11.96 1.77
CA VAL A 557 -24.12 12.38 0.83
C VAL A 557 -24.17 13.90 0.72
N VAL A 558 -23.03 14.56 0.89
CA VAL A 558 -22.88 16.01 0.80
C VAL A 558 -21.78 16.38 -0.20
N ASP A 559 -21.95 17.51 -0.87
CA ASP A 559 -20.89 18.10 -1.71
C ASP A 559 -20.18 19.18 -0.90
N VAL A 560 -19.00 18.81 -0.37
CA VAL A 560 -18.19 19.74 0.45
C VAL A 560 -17.31 20.56 -0.49
N PRO A 561 -17.35 21.91 -0.42
CA PRO A 561 -16.40 22.71 -1.18
C PRO A 561 -14.96 22.36 -0.74
N PRO A 562 -13.97 22.40 -1.67
CA PRO A 562 -12.59 22.11 -1.34
C PRO A 562 -12.14 23.00 -0.19
N THR A 563 -11.64 22.40 0.88
CA THR A 563 -10.91 23.12 1.92
C THR A 563 -9.67 23.69 1.23
N VAL A 564 -9.59 25.01 1.12
CA VAL A 564 -8.37 25.67 0.67
C VAL A 564 -7.36 25.43 1.79
N ALA A 565 -6.50 24.43 1.61
CA ALA A 565 -5.37 24.25 2.48
C ALA A 565 -4.53 25.54 2.38
N ASP A 566 -4.39 26.22 3.50
CA ASP A 566 -3.59 27.45 3.58
C ASP A 566 -2.14 27.09 3.23
N SER A 567 -1.76 27.34 1.97
CA SER A 567 -0.44 27.08 1.39
C SER A 567 0.61 28.10 1.86
N SER A 568 0.36 28.84 2.94
CA SER A 568 1.27 29.84 3.49
C SER A 568 2.24 29.23 4.53
N GLY A 569 3.14 28.35 4.12
CA GLY A 569 4.11 27.82 5.08
C GLY A 569 5.15 26.83 4.58
N GLN A 570 5.38 26.73 3.27
CA GLN A 570 6.59 26.07 2.78
C GLN A 570 7.56 27.11 2.23
N LYS A 571 8.47 27.59 3.07
CA LYS A 571 9.79 28.01 2.62
C LYS A 571 10.69 26.78 2.64
N ALA A 572 11.42 26.60 1.52
CA ALA A 572 12.31 25.54 1.09
C ALA A 572 13.18 24.92 2.18
#